data_3329b90948b5a4f7275046a05294f69a
#
_entry.id   3329b90948b5a4f7275046a05294f69a
#
_cell.length_a   1.000
_cell.length_b   1.000
_cell.length_c   1.000
_cell.angle_alpha   90.00
_cell.angle_beta   90.00
_cell.angle_gamma   90.00
#
_symmetry.space_group_name_H-M   'P 1'
#
loop_
_entity.id
_entity.type
_entity.pdbx_description
1 polymer ?
#
loop_
_entity_poly.entity_id
_entity_poly.type
_entity_poly.pdbx_seq_one_letter_code
_entity_poly.pdbx_strand_id
1 'polypeptide(L)'
;MDLGIAGRKAIVCASSRGLGRACARALAEAGCEVTLNGRDPKKLEAAATEIRNITGAKIATVAADVSTADGQAALLAACPQPDILVNNNSGPPMRDFRELTRQQMIDGVIANMVVAVELIQKVIDPMAKRHFGRIVNITSGSVKMPLAGLDLSSGARAGLTAFLAGVARTVAEKNVTINNLLPGAFDTDRLRGVLSKTAEQKGKSITVVAADRIATIPARRFGDPAEFGAACAFFCSAQAG
;
A
#
# COMPACT_ATOMS: atom_id res chain seq x y z
N MET A 1 -11.38 -17.88 -9.21
CA MET A 1 -11.76 -18.14 -7.78
C MET A 1 -12.65 -17.00 -7.35
N ASP A 2 -13.83 -17.27 -6.85
CA ASP A 2 -14.66 -16.25 -6.20
C ASP A 2 -14.05 -15.92 -4.84
N LEU A 3 -13.77 -14.62 -4.61
CA LEU A 3 -13.19 -14.15 -3.35
C LEU A 3 -14.24 -13.83 -2.28
N GLY A 4 -15.54 -13.90 -2.60
CA GLY A 4 -16.64 -13.64 -1.66
C GLY A 4 -16.71 -12.20 -1.17
N ILE A 5 -16.22 -11.24 -1.95
CA ILE A 5 -16.16 -9.80 -1.58
C ILE A 5 -16.88 -8.89 -2.57
N ALA A 6 -17.65 -9.43 -3.48
CA ALA A 6 -18.47 -8.62 -4.39
C ALA A 6 -19.43 -7.71 -3.60
N GLY A 7 -19.55 -6.45 -4.01
CA GLY A 7 -20.33 -5.41 -3.34
C GLY A 7 -19.71 -4.84 -2.05
N ARG A 8 -18.57 -5.35 -1.58
CA ARG A 8 -17.86 -4.78 -0.44
C ARG A 8 -17.23 -3.44 -0.80
N LYS A 9 -17.12 -2.56 0.19
CA LYS A 9 -16.54 -1.22 0.05
C LYS A 9 -15.08 -1.23 0.45
N ALA A 10 -14.20 -0.83 -0.45
CA ALA A 10 -12.77 -0.80 -0.24
C ALA A 10 -12.20 0.61 -0.34
N ILE A 11 -11.36 0.99 0.62
CA ILE A 11 -10.48 2.15 0.54
C ILE A 11 -9.07 1.66 0.18
N VAL A 12 -8.46 2.27 -0.86
CA VAL A 12 -7.07 2.00 -1.21
C VAL A 12 -6.28 3.31 -1.21
N CYS A 13 -5.40 3.46 -0.22
CA CYS A 13 -4.55 4.64 -0.09
C CYS A 13 -3.43 4.65 -1.14
N ALA A 14 -3.01 5.86 -1.58
CA ALA A 14 -1.95 6.09 -2.57
C ALA A 14 -2.07 5.17 -3.81
N SER A 15 -3.26 5.13 -4.40
CA SER A 15 -3.65 4.18 -5.45
C SER A 15 -3.70 4.77 -6.87
N SER A 16 -3.17 5.98 -7.07
CA SER A 16 -3.08 6.58 -8.42
C SER A 16 -2.07 5.89 -9.34
N ARG A 17 -1.16 5.05 -8.82
CA ARG A 17 -0.12 4.32 -9.58
C ARG A 17 0.47 3.16 -8.79
N GLY A 18 1.33 2.38 -9.46
CA GLY A 18 2.15 1.32 -8.82
C GLY A 18 1.32 0.26 -8.10
N LEU A 19 1.82 -0.21 -6.96
CA LEU A 19 1.20 -1.32 -6.22
C LEU A 19 -0.18 -0.97 -5.66
N GLY A 20 -0.39 0.28 -5.20
CA GLY A 20 -1.72 0.73 -4.75
C GLY A 20 -2.76 0.65 -5.86
N ARG A 21 -2.41 1.09 -7.11
CA ARG A 21 -3.31 0.96 -8.26
C ARG A 21 -3.58 -0.50 -8.60
N ALA A 22 -2.57 -1.36 -8.54
CA ALA A 22 -2.73 -2.79 -8.80
C ALA A 22 -3.66 -3.45 -7.76
N CYS A 23 -3.55 -3.11 -6.48
CA CYS A 23 -4.47 -3.58 -5.44
C CYS A 23 -5.90 -3.09 -5.69
N ALA A 24 -6.06 -1.81 -6.03
CA ALA A 24 -7.37 -1.22 -6.31
C ALA A 24 -8.04 -1.90 -7.52
N ARG A 25 -7.27 -2.17 -8.59
CA ARG A 25 -7.76 -2.88 -9.76
C ARG A 25 -8.20 -4.31 -9.41
N ALA A 26 -7.37 -5.07 -8.69
CA ALA A 26 -7.70 -6.44 -8.32
C ALA A 26 -8.94 -6.54 -7.42
N LEU A 27 -9.14 -5.58 -6.50
CA LEU A 27 -10.37 -5.48 -5.69
C LEU A 27 -11.59 -5.12 -6.55
N ALA A 28 -11.45 -4.22 -7.53
CA ALA A 28 -12.51 -3.89 -8.48
C ALA A 28 -12.87 -5.09 -9.37
N GLU A 29 -11.89 -5.84 -9.86
CA GLU A 29 -12.09 -7.11 -10.59
C GLU A 29 -12.81 -8.17 -9.76
N ALA A 30 -12.62 -8.15 -8.41
CA ALA A 30 -13.33 -8.99 -7.46
C ALA A 30 -14.75 -8.47 -7.10
N GLY A 31 -15.22 -7.41 -7.76
CA GLY A 31 -16.57 -6.85 -7.59
C GLY A 31 -16.73 -5.84 -6.46
N CYS A 32 -15.64 -5.35 -5.86
CA CYS A 32 -15.72 -4.32 -4.81
C CYS A 32 -16.07 -2.94 -5.41
N GLU A 33 -16.76 -2.11 -4.60
CA GLU A 33 -16.82 -0.67 -4.78
C GLU A 33 -15.53 -0.07 -4.22
N VAL A 34 -14.70 0.62 -5.04
CA VAL A 34 -13.37 1.04 -4.61
C VAL A 34 -13.25 2.56 -4.56
N THR A 35 -12.80 3.07 -3.42
CA THR A 35 -12.41 4.46 -3.25
C THR A 35 -10.90 4.58 -3.39
N LEU A 36 -10.46 5.23 -4.47
CA LEU A 36 -9.06 5.54 -4.73
C LEU A 36 -8.64 6.81 -3.99
N ASN A 37 -7.41 6.82 -3.52
CA ASN A 37 -6.80 8.00 -2.92
C ASN A 37 -5.45 8.32 -3.56
N GLY A 38 -5.16 9.60 -3.67
CA GLY A 38 -3.88 10.14 -4.13
C GLY A 38 -3.87 11.66 -4.04
N ARG A 39 -2.69 12.29 -4.14
CA ARG A 39 -2.55 13.75 -4.01
C ARG A 39 -2.77 14.52 -5.32
N ASP A 40 -2.52 13.87 -6.44
CA ASP A 40 -2.67 14.46 -7.77
C ASP A 40 -4.02 14.07 -8.37
N PRO A 41 -4.98 15.00 -8.48
CA PRO A 41 -6.34 14.68 -8.95
C PRO A 41 -6.37 14.20 -10.40
N LYS A 42 -5.49 14.70 -11.27
CA LYS A 42 -5.45 14.28 -12.67
C LYS A 42 -4.98 12.83 -12.82
N LYS A 43 -3.90 12.46 -12.13
CA LYS A 43 -3.39 11.07 -12.13
C LYS A 43 -4.36 10.12 -11.45
N LEU A 44 -5.05 10.58 -10.42
CA LEU A 44 -6.03 9.78 -9.70
C LEU A 44 -7.24 9.47 -10.58
N GLU A 45 -7.78 10.47 -11.27
CA GLU A 45 -8.91 10.28 -12.17
C GLU A 45 -8.57 9.44 -13.41
N ALA A 46 -7.36 9.58 -13.94
CA ALA A 46 -6.88 8.72 -15.02
C ALA A 46 -6.84 7.24 -14.58
N ALA A 47 -6.35 6.97 -13.36
CA ALA A 47 -6.34 5.61 -12.80
C ALA A 47 -7.77 5.08 -12.55
N ALA A 48 -8.68 5.93 -12.07
CA ALA A 48 -10.06 5.56 -11.85
C ALA A 48 -10.78 5.23 -13.16
N THR A 49 -10.57 6.03 -14.20
CA THR A 49 -11.15 5.80 -15.53
C THR A 49 -10.64 4.50 -16.13
N GLU A 50 -9.32 4.24 -16.03
CA GLU A 50 -8.75 2.97 -16.51
C GLU A 50 -9.40 1.77 -15.81
N ILE A 51 -9.51 1.81 -14.47
CA ILE A 51 -10.08 0.70 -13.70
C ILE A 51 -11.57 0.53 -14.02
N ARG A 52 -12.36 1.62 -14.11
CA ARG A 52 -13.78 1.55 -14.50
C ARG A 52 -13.96 0.90 -15.86
N ASN A 53 -13.16 1.30 -16.84
CA ASN A 53 -13.26 0.78 -18.22
C ASN A 53 -12.95 -0.72 -18.30
N ILE A 54 -12.03 -1.21 -17.47
CA ILE A 54 -11.64 -2.63 -17.47
C ILE A 54 -12.64 -3.49 -16.70
N THR A 55 -13.15 -2.98 -15.57
CA THR A 55 -13.88 -3.81 -14.59
C THR A 55 -15.39 -3.54 -14.55
N GLY A 56 -15.84 -2.39 -15.02
CA GLY A 56 -17.22 -1.91 -14.83
C GLY A 56 -17.57 -1.55 -13.37
N ALA A 57 -16.61 -1.62 -12.44
CA ALA A 57 -16.84 -1.39 -11.01
C ALA A 57 -17.11 0.08 -10.67
N LYS A 58 -17.78 0.32 -9.56
CA LYS A 58 -17.96 1.66 -9.02
C LYS A 58 -16.64 2.13 -8.39
N ILE A 59 -16.07 3.19 -8.94
CA ILE A 59 -14.83 3.79 -8.47
C ILE A 59 -15.07 5.23 -8.08
N ALA A 60 -14.81 5.57 -6.82
CA ALA A 60 -14.74 6.94 -6.32
C ALA A 60 -13.28 7.40 -6.21
N THR A 61 -13.06 8.71 -6.24
CA THR A 61 -11.71 9.31 -6.10
C THR A 61 -11.70 10.35 -5.00
N VAL A 62 -10.64 10.36 -4.17
CA VAL A 62 -10.39 11.37 -3.15
C VAL A 62 -8.98 11.91 -3.30
N ALA A 63 -8.88 13.13 -3.84
CA ALA A 63 -7.61 13.83 -4.00
C ALA A 63 -7.21 14.50 -2.68
N ALA A 64 -6.50 13.77 -1.83
CA ALA A 64 -6.11 14.23 -0.50
C ALA A 64 -4.80 13.59 -0.03
N ASP A 65 -4.10 14.27 0.88
CA ASP A 65 -2.94 13.72 1.56
C ASP A 65 -3.38 13.01 2.85
N VAL A 66 -3.28 11.69 2.87
CA VAL A 66 -3.65 10.86 4.04
C VAL A 66 -2.73 11.05 5.25
N SER A 67 -1.63 11.78 5.09
CA SER A 67 -0.75 12.15 6.21
C SER A 67 -1.32 13.31 7.04
N THR A 68 -2.43 13.90 6.61
CA THR A 68 -3.12 14.99 7.31
C THR A 68 -4.48 14.54 7.86
N ALA A 69 -4.90 15.13 8.96
CA ALA A 69 -6.21 14.85 9.56
C ALA A 69 -7.38 15.13 8.59
N ASP A 70 -7.29 16.25 7.85
CA ASP A 70 -8.30 16.64 6.86
C ASP A 70 -8.35 15.65 5.69
N GLY A 71 -7.19 15.19 5.22
CA GLY A 71 -7.10 14.19 4.16
C GLY A 71 -7.70 12.84 4.57
N GLN A 72 -7.47 12.40 5.80
CA GLN A 72 -8.10 11.20 6.35
C GLN A 72 -9.61 11.39 6.52
N ALA A 73 -10.05 12.56 7.01
CA ALA A 73 -11.47 12.87 7.16
C ALA A 73 -12.20 12.86 5.81
N ALA A 74 -11.62 13.50 4.78
CA ALA A 74 -12.17 13.49 3.43
C ALA A 74 -12.28 12.07 2.85
N LEU A 75 -11.27 11.23 3.07
CA LEU A 75 -11.26 9.84 2.61
C LEU A 75 -12.38 9.02 3.28
N LEU A 76 -12.55 9.15 4.58
CA LEU A 76 -13.57 8.43 5.34
C LEU A 76 -14.98 8.98 5.09
N ALA A 77 -15.13 10.27 4.77
CA ALA A 77 -16.40 10.84 4.35
C ALA A 77 -16.88 10.26 3.00
N ALA A 78 -15.95 10.01 2.07
CA ALA A 78 -16.26 9.39 0.78
C ALA A 78 -16.60 7.88 0.89
N CYS A 79 -16.09 7.21 1.92
CA CYS A 79 -16.39 5.81 2.22
C CYS A 79 -16.54 5.62 3.73
N PRO A 80 -17.73 5.98 4.32
CA PRO A 80 -17.86 6.06 5.77
C PRO A 80 -17.81 4.71 6.50
N GLN A 81 -18.08 3.62 5.81
CA GLN A 81 -18.10 2.28 6.39
C GLN A 81 -17.37 1.29 5.46
N PRO A 82 -16.04 1.41 5.32
CA PRO A 82 -15.30 0.46 4.50
C PRO A 82 -15.31 -0.92 5.13
N ASP A 83 -15.38 -1.94 4.29
CA ASP A 83 -15.17 -3.34 4.66
C ASP A 83 -13.70 -3.74 4.50
N ILE A 84 -13.01 -3.04 3.60
CA ILE A 84 -11.63 -3.28 3.23
C ILE A 84 -10.85 -1.97 3.31
N LEU A 85 -9.69 -2.00 3.98
CA LEU A 85 -8.74 -0.89 4.03
C LEU A 85 -7.37 -1.37 3.56
N VAL A 86 -6.87 -0.81 2.46
CA VAL A 86 -5.49 -1.02 2.01
C VAL A 86 -4.67 0.23 2.33
N ASN A 87 -3.88 0.15 3.39
CA ASN A 87 -2.94 1.19 3.78
C ASN A 87 -1.72 1.17 2.87
N ASN A 88 -1.42 2.31 2.30
CA ASN A 88 -0.24 2.56 1.50
C ASN A 88 0.12 4.05 1.57
N ASN A 89 1.40 4.35 1.58
CA ASN A 89 1.88 5.74 1.51
C ASN A 89 3.26 5.78 0.86
N SER A 90 3.69 6.98 0.48
CA SER A 90 5.04 7.19 -0.06
C SER A 90 6.09 6.88 1.00
N GLY A 91 7.04 5.99 0.68
CA GLY A 91 8.20 5.80 1.53
C GLY A 91 9.17 6.99 1.43
N PRO A 92 9.96 7.26 2.48
CA PRO A 92 10.99 8.28 2.46
C PRO A 92 12.04 7.99 1.36
N PRO A 93 12.77 9.00 0.90
CA PRO A 93 13.89 8.80 -0.02
C PRO A 93 15.01 7.98 0.64
N MET A 94 15.79 7.27 -0.18
CA MET A 94 17.03 6.65 0.30
C MET A 94 18.02 7.72 0.75
N ARG A 95 18.62 7.52 1.94
CA ARG A 95 19.60 8.45 2.51
C ARG A 95 20.50 7.71 3.51
N ASP A 96 21.75 8.13 3.64
CA ASP A 96 22.62 7.67 4.72
C ASP A 96 22.03 8.10 6.08
N PHE A 97 22.00 7.19 7.06
CA PHE A 97 21.41 7.46 8.36
C PHE A 97 22.11 8.62 9.11
N ARG A 98 23.38 8.88 8.81
CA ARG A 98 24.16 9.99 9.39
C ARG A 98 23.66 11.36 8.94
N GLU A 99 22.95 11.41 7.81
CA GLU A 99 22.39 12.63 7.23
C GLU A 99 20.93 12.86 7.64
N LEU A 100 20.31 11.92 8.37
CA LEU A 100 18.93 12.02 8.81
C LEU A 100 18.80 13.03 9.95
N THR A 101 18.04 14.10 9.71
CA THR A 101 17.65 15.02 10.78
C THR A 101 16.53 14.40 11.63
N ARG A 102 16.38 14.93 12.87
CA ARG A 102 15.27 14.54 13.76
C ARG A 102 13.90 14.70 13.08
N GLN A 103 13.68 15.80 12.36
CA GLN A 103 12.41 16.05 11.69
C GLN A 103 12.14 15.02 10.60
N GLN A 104 13.14 14.66 9.79
CA GLN A 104 13.01 13.63 8.76
C GLN A 104 12.69 12.25 9.37
N MET A 105 13.25 11.94 10.55
CA MET A 105 12.91 10.70 11.26
C MET A 105 11.46 10.71 11.73
N ILE A 106 10.98 11.81 12.31
CA ILE A 106 9.59 11.98 12.74
C ILE A 106 8.65 11.86 11.53
N ASP A 107 8.90 12.59 10.45
CA ASP A 107 8.08 12.56 9.24
C ASP A 107 8.03 11.16 8.62
N GLY A 108 9.15 10.45 8.61
CA GLY A 108 9.22 9.09 8.11
C GLY A 108 8.41 8.10 8.95
N VAL A 109 8.43 8.23 10.26
CA VAL A 109 7.60 7.43 11.19
C VAL A 109 6.12 7.78 11.01
N ILE A 110 5.77 9.07 10.94
CA ILE A 110 4.40 9.50 10.67
C ILE A 110 3.88 8.88 9.38
N ALA A 111 4.60 9.05 8.28
CA ALA A 111 4.14 8.61 6.96
C ALA A 111 4.05 7.07 6.82
N ASN A 112 4.91 6.30 7.51
CA ASN A 112 5.00 4.85 7.28
C ASN A 112 4.51 3.99 8.45
N MET A 113 4.10 4.61 9.56
CA MET A 113 3.55 3.92 10.72
C MET A 113 2.30 4.61 11.25
N VAL A 114 2.38 5.88 11.67
CA VAL A 114 1.30 6.58 12.38
C VAL A 114 0.04 6.69 11.52
N VAL A 115 0.16 7.13 10.28
CA VAL A 115 -0.96 7.27 9.32
C VAL A 115 -1.75 5.97 9.17
N ALA A 116 -1.08 4.83 9.07
CA ALA A 116 -1.76 3.55 8.97
C ALA A 116 -2.51 3.20 10.26
N VAL A 117 -1.91 3.46 11.42
CA VAL A 117 -2.55 3.23 12.73
C VAL A 117 -3.77 4.11 12.90
N GLU A 118 -3.68 5.40 12.58
CA GLU A 118 -4.79 6.37 12.65
C GLU A 118 -5.99 5.97 11.78
N LEU A 119 -5.74 5.53 10.54
CA LEU A 119 -6.81 5.03 9.67
C LEU A 119 -7.44 3.75 10.21
N ILE A 120 -6.63 2.82 10.73
CA ILE A 120 -7.12 1.60 11.36
C ILE A 120 -8.00 1.92 12.57
N GLN A 121 -7.59 2.82 13.46
CA GLN A 121 -8.39 3.24 14.62
C GLN A 121 -9.79 3.73 14.24
N LYS A 122 -9.94 4.38 13.09
CA LYS A 122 -11.23 4.93 12.64
C LYS A 122 -12.17 3.88 12.02
N VAL A 123 -11.65 2.77 11.53
CA VAL A 123 -12.45 1.76 10.80
C VAL A 123 -12.63 0.45 11.55
N ILE A 124 -11.76 0.12 12.50
CA ILE A 124 -11.68 -1.21 13.12
C ILE A 124 -12.94 -1.56 13.93
N ASP A 125 -13.44 -0.64 14.75
CA ASP A 125 -14.64 -0.88 15.58
C ASP A 125 -15.92 -1.02 14.73
N PRO A 126 -16.17 -0.16 13.71
CA PRO A 126 -17.25 -0.40 12.76
C PRO A 126 -17.15 -1.73 12.01
N MET A 127 -15.94 -2.17 11.61
CA MET A 127 -15.72 -3.47 11.00
C MET A 127 -16.04 -4.60 11.98
N ALA A 128 -15.57 -4.52 13.22
CA ALA A 128 -15.84 -5.51 14.27
C ALA A 128 -17.34 -5.65 14.57
N LYS A 129 -18.08 -4.54 14.62
CA LYS A 129 -19.55 -4.54 14.81
C LYS A 129 -20.30 -5.25 13.67
N ARG A 130 -19.79 -5.18 12.44
CA ARG A 130 -20.38 -5.87 11.27
C ARG A 130 -19.86 -7.30 11.08
N HIS A 131 -18.97 -7.77 11.97
CA HIS A 131 -18.30 -9.08 11.85
C HIS A 131 -17.65 -9.32 10.49
N PHE A 132 -17.10 -8.27 9.90
CA PHE A 132 -16.28 -8.33 8.70
C PHE A 132 -15.36 -7.12 8.61
N GLY A 133 -14.07 -7.37 8.45
CA GLY A 133 -13.06 -6.36 8.14
C GLY A 133 -11.81 -7.00 7.57
N ARG A 134 -11.24 -6.38 6.53
CA ARG A 134 -9.97 -6.79 5.94
C ARG A 134 -9.06 -5.59 5.83
N ILE A 135 -7.99 -5.61 6.59
CA ILE A 135 -6.99 -4.54 6.62
C ILE A 135 -5.69 -5.10 6.09
N VAL A 136 -5.18 -4.49 5.01
CA VAL A 136 -3.91 -4.86 4.40
C VAL A 136 -2.99 -3.65 4.41
N ASN A 137 -1.79 -3.80 4.97
CA ASN A 137 -0.76 -2.77 4.96
C ASN A 137 0.31 -3.13 3.93
N ILE A 138 0.54 -2.26 2.96
CA ILE A 138 1.67 -2.37 2.03
C ILE A 138 2.91 -1.84 2.74
N THR A 139 3.73 -2.75 3.22
CA THR A 139 4.97 -2.44 3.94
C THR A 139 6.19 -2.54 3.01
N SER A 140 7.18 -3.34 3.33
CA SER A 140 8.39 -3.54 2.53
C SER A 140 9.10 -4.84 2.90
N GLY A 141 9.72 -5.51 1.93
CA GLY A 141 10.64 -6.61 2.17
C GLY A 141 11.81 -6.21 3.09
N SER A 142 12.14 -4.93 3.17
CA SER A 142 13.19 -4.41 4.06
C SER A 142 12.88 -4.56 5.56
N VAL A 143 11.64 -4.88 5.93
CA VAL A 143 11.27 -5.29 7.30
C VAL A 143 11.98 -6.59 7.68
N LYS A 144 12.17 -7.51 6.74
CA LYS A 144 12.83 -8.81 6.94
C LYS A 144 14.29 -8.81 6.52
N MET A 145 14.62 -8.04 5.49
CA MET A 145 15.97 -7.91 4.93
C MET A 145 16.31 -6.42 4.79
N PRO A 146 16.77 -5.76 5.87
CA PRO A 146 17.10 -4.34 5.85
C PRO A 146 18.13 -4.01 4.77
N LEU A 147 17.92 -2.88 4.11
CA LEU A 147 18.78 -2.37 3.05
C LEU A 147 19.36 -1.03 3.49
N ALA A 148 20.67 -0.89 3.37
CA ALA A 148 21.37 0.36 3.68
C ALA A 148 20.74 1.54 2.92
N GLY A 149 20.58 2.66 3.60
CA GLY A 149 19.93 3.86 3.06
C GLY A 149 18.38 3.79 3.06
N LEU A 150 17.77 2.66 3.41
CA LEU A 150 16.32 2.55 3.66
C LEU A 150 15.99 2.41 5.15
N ASP A 151 16.93 2.73 6.02
CA ASP A 151 16.86 2.48 7.46
C ASP A 151 15.62 3.08 8.11
N LEU A 152 15.29 4.31 7.75
CA LEU A 152 14.11 5.01 8.23
C LEU A 152 12.80 4.30 7.81
N SER A 153 12.70 3.91 6.54
CA SER A 153 11.54 3.18 6.03
C SER A 153 11.43 1.79 6.66
N SER A 154 12.56 1.10 6.81
CA SER A 154 12.62 -0.24 7.40
C SER A 154 12.21 -0.21 8.87
N GLY A 155 12.74 0.73 9.64
CA GLY A 155 12.42 0.89 11.07
C GLY A 155 10.96 1.25 11.31
N ALA A 156 10.41 2.23 10.58
CA ALA A 156 9.02 2.62 10.73
C ALA A 156 8.05 1.49 10.36
N ARG A 157 8.32 0.75 9.27
CA ARG A 157 7.47 -0.36 8.83
C ARG A 157 7.63 -1.62 9.68
N ALA A 158 8.80 -1.86 10.26
CA ALA A 158 9.00 -2.90 11.26
C ALA A 158 8.22 -2.58 12.54
N GLY A 159 8.27 -1.32 13.00
CA GLY A 159 7.46 -0.82 14.11
C GLY A 159 5.96 -1.00 13.87
N LEU A 160 5.47 -0.62 12.69
CA LEU A 160 4.07 -0.86 12.29
C LEU A 160 3.72 -2.35 12.35
N THR A 161 4.58 -3.22 11.81
CA THR A 161 4.33 -4.67 11.78
C THR A 161 4.22 -5.24 13.19
N ALA A 162 5.13 -4.85 14.09
CA ALA A 162 5.12 -5.30 15.49
C ALA A 162 3.90 -4.75 16.24
N PHE A 163 3.58 -3.46 16.07
CA PHE A 163 2.43 -2.81 16.70
C PHE A 163 1.11 -3.51 16.32
N LEU A 164 0.91 -3.77 15.04
CA LEU A 164 -0.33 -4.35 14.53
C LEU A 164 -0.46 -5.84 14.85
N ALA A 165 0.60 -6.56 15.14
CA ALA A 165 0.54 -7.95 15.56
C ALA A 165 -0.24 -8.12 16.89
N GLY A 166 -0.13 -7.15 17.81
CA GLY A 166 -0.94 -7.10 19.03
C GLY A 166 -2.39 -6.74 18.72
N VAL A 167 -2.61 -5.68 17.94
CA VAL A 167 -3.95 -5.19 17.59
C VAL A 167 -4.78 -6.25 16.87
N ALA A 168 -4.20 -6.99 15.92
CA ALA A 168 -4.91 -8.01 15.16
C ALA A 168 -5.57 -9.07 16.07
N ARG A 169 -4.92 -9.43 17.17
CA ARG A 169 -5.45 -10.40 18.14
C ARG A 169 -6.71 -9.92 18.88
N THR A 170 -6.87 -8.61 19.05
CA THR A 170 -8.03 -8.06 19.79
C THR A 170 -9.33 -8.07 19.00
N VAL A 171 -9.26 -8.28 17.68
CA VAL A 171 -10.42 -8.20 16.79
C VAL A 171 -10.63 -9.47 15.93
N ALA A 172 -9.74 -10.44 16.05
CA ALA A 172 -9.80 -11.66 15.25
C ALA A 172 -11.12 -12.42 15.44
N GLU A 173 -11.63 -12.54 16.67
CA GLU A 173 -12.92 -13.18 16.96
C GLU A 173 -14.12 -12.49 16.29
N LYS A 174 -13.98 -11.25 15.86
CA LYS A 174 -15.00 -10.47 15.13
C LYS A 174 -14.84 -10.56 13.61
N ASN A 175 -14.06 -11.53 13.10
CA ASN A 175 -13.78 -11.70 11.68
C ASN A 175 -13.15 -10.43 11.05
N VAL A 176 -12.27 -9.76 11.80
CA VAL A 176 -11.45 -8.65 11.30
C VAL A 176 -9.99 -9.11 11.25
N THR A 177 -9.39 -9.06 10.07
CA THR A 177 -7.99 -9.44 9.87
C THR A 177 -7.12 -8.25 9.54
N ILE A 178 -5.89 -8.24 10.04
CA ILE A 178 -4.87 -7.24 9.75
C ILE A 178 -3.62 -7.94 9.22
N ASN A 179 -3.32 -7.75 7.95
CA ASN A 179 -2.21 -8.40 7.27
C ASN A 179 -1.21 -7.36 6.74
N ASN A 180 0.06 -7.77 6.66
CA ASN A 180 1.12 -6.96 6.07
C ASN A 180 1.65 -7.65 4.81
N LEU A 181 1.59 -6.98 3.66
CA LEU A 181 2.24 -7.41 2.44
C LEU A 181 3.59 -6.71 2.29
N LEU A 182 4.64 -7.50 2.10
CA LEU A 182 6.02 -7.04 2.07
C LEU A 182 6.58 -7.13 0.63
N PRO A 183 6.32 -6.11 -0.23
CA PRO A 183 6.83 -6.15 -1.59
C PRO A 183 8.35 -6.15 -1.65
N GLY A 184 8.89 -6.93 -2.58
CA GLY A 184 10.25 -6.84 -3.05
C GLY A 184 10.38 -5.83 -4.20
N ALA A 185 11.09 -6.21 -5.27
CA ALA A 185 11.26 -5.39 -6.46
C ALA A 185 10.16 -5.70 -7.48
N PHE A 186 9.17 -4.82 -7.60
CA PHE A 186 8.11 -4.84 -8.60
C PHE A 186 8.33 -3.79 -9.67
N ASP A 187 7.98 -4.07 -10.93
CA ASP A 187 8.11 -3.14 -12.05
C ASP A 187 7.12 -1.99 -11.93
N THR A 188 7.53 -0.96 -11.25
CA THR A 188 6.76 0.26 -10.99
C THR A 188 7.57 1.49 -11.37
N ASP A 189 6.91 2.63 -11.57
CA ASP A 189 7.59 3.91 -11.81
C ASP A 189 8.60 4.25 -10.69
N ARG A 190 8.30 3.84 -9.45
CA ARG A 190 9.23 4.03 -8.33
C ARG A 190 10.51 3.24 -8.52
N LEU A 191 10.42 1.96 -8.92
CA LEU A 191 11.59 1.15 -9.19
C LEU A 191 12.40 1.73 -10.35
N ARG A 192 11.72 2.10 -11.44
CA ARG A 192 12.37 2.72 -12.62
C ARG A 192 13.10 4.00 -12.24
N GLY A 193 12.51 4.85 -11.40
CA GLY A 193 13.17 6.05 -10.89
C GLY A 193 14.39 5.75 -10.02
N VAL A 194 14.37 4.69 -9.22
CA VAL A 194 15.56 4.24 -8.43
C VAL A 194 16.66 3.73 -9.38
N LEU A 195 16.30 2.92 -10.37
CA LEU A 195 17.26 2.40 -11.36
C LEU A 195 17.91 3.53 -12.15
N SER A 196 17.14 4.54 -12.59
CA SER A 196 17.66 5.73 -13.29
C SER A 196 18.69 6.47 -12.45
N LYS A 197 18.34 6.82 -11.19
CA LYS A 197 19.28 7.49 -10.29
C LYS A 197 20.55 6.68 -10.03
N THR A 198 20.40 5.36 -9.86
CA THR A 198 21.56 4.48 -9.64
C THR A 198 22.44 4.42 -10.89
N ALA A 199 21.85 4.43 -12.08
CA ALA A 199 22.56 4.46 -13.36
C ALA A 199 23.39 5.75 -13.49
N GLU A 200 22.80 6.90 -13.22
CA GLU A 200 23.47 8.20 -13.18
C GLU A 200 24.65 8.20 -12.21
N GLN A 201 24.41 7.77 -10.95
CA GLN A 201 25.45 7.73 -9.91
C GLN A 201 26.64 6.81 -10.25
N LYS A 202 26.38 5.71 -10.97
CA LYS A 202 27.40 4.73 -11.33
C LYS A 202 28.02 4.93 -12.72
N GLY A 203 27.54 5.91 -13.49
CA GLY A 203 27.97 6.11 -14.87
C GLY A 203 27.67 4.90 -15.78
N LYS A 204 26.61 4.14 -15.49
CA LYS A 204 26.18 2.95 -16.23
C LYS A 204 24.86 3.18 -16.95
N SER A 205 24.55 2.36 -17.96
CA SER A 205 23.22 2.38 -18.55
C SER A 205 22.16 1.80 -17.59
N ILE A 206 20.92 2.27 -17.71
CA ILE A 206 19.79 1.75 -16.94
C ILE A 206 19.62 0.24 -17.14
N THR A 207 19.87 -0.26 -18.36
CA THR A 207 19.76 -1.69 -18.70
C THR A 207 20.74 -2.53 -17.90
N VAL A 208 21.99 -2.07 -17.76
CA VAL A 208 23.01 -2.77 -16.96
C VAL A 208 22.63 -2.78 -15.49
N VAL A 209 22.19 -1.64 -14.94
CA VAL A 209 21.78 -1.56 -13.53
C VAL A 209 20.53 -2.43 -13.25
N ALA A 210 19.59 -2.48 -14.18
CA ALA A 210 18.43 -3.35 -14.07
C ALA A 210 18.83 -4.84 -14.10
N ALA A 211 19.73 -5.24 -15.01
CA ALA A 211 20.25 -6.60 -15.09
C ALA A 211 21.01 -7.01 -13.81
N ASP A 212 21.89 -6.13 -13.30
CA ASP A 212 22.60 -6.33 -12.03
C ASP A 212 21.59 -6.54 -10.88
N ARG A 213 20.52 -5.75 -10.85
CA ARG A 213 19.46 -5.88 -9.82
C ARG A 213 18.67 -7.18 -9.96
N ILE A 214 18.28 -7.54 -11.17
CA ILE A 214 17.57 -8.79 -11.47
C ILE A 214 18.40 -10.00 -11.06
N ALA A 215 19.71 -9.96 -11.28
CA ALA A 215 20.62 -11.04 -10.88
C ALA A 215 20.64 -11.31 -9.37
N THR A 216 20.26 -10.34 -8.54
CA THR A 216 20.14 -10.53 -7.08
C THR A 216 18.80 -11.10 -6.64
N ILE A 217 17.80 -11.17 -7.53
CA ILE A 217 16.46 -11.67 -7.23
C ILE A 217 16.43 -13.17 -7.56
N PRO A 218 16.01 -14.05 -6.62
CA PRO A 218 15.96 -15.49 -6.88
C PRO A 218 15.14 -15.86 -8.12
N ALA A 219 13.98 -15.18 -8.34
CA ALA A 219 13.12 -15.39 -9.50
C ALA A 219 13.66 -14.81 -10.82
N ARG A 220 14.83 -14.14 -10.79
CA ARG A 220 15.51 -13.56 -11.97
C ARG A 220 14.61 -12.63 -12.81
N ARG A 221 13.67 -11.97 -12.17
CA ARG A 221 12.80 -10.93 -12.75
C ARG A 221 12.30 -9.97 -11.70
N PHE A 222 11.83 -8.82 -12.12
CA PHE A 222 10.96 -8.00 -11.30
C PHE A 222 9.55 -8.62 -11.24
N GLY A 223 8.85 -8.42 -10.13
CA GLY A 223 7.45 -8.81 -10.00
C GLY A 223 6.55 -7.90 -10.88
N ASP A 224 5.49 -8.46 -11.43
CA ASP A 224 4.43 -7.68 -12.06
C ASP A 224 3.54 -7.09 -10.95
N PRO A 225 3.22 -5.78 -10.96
CA PRO A 225 2.26 -5.19 -10.03
C PRO A 225 0.93 -5.94 -9.93
N ALA A 226 0.46 -6.58 -11.00
CA ALA A 226 -0.75 -7.39 -10.99
C ALA A 226 -0.64 -8.61 -10.06
N GLU A 227 0.53 -9.24 -9.95
CA GLU A 227 0.77 -10.35 -9.02
C GLU A 227 0.60 -9.87 -7.56
N PHE A 228 1.06 -8.66 -7.26
CA PHE A 228 0.88 -8.05 -5.94
C PHE A 228 -0.59 -7.70 -5.67
N GLY A 229 -1.28 -7.16 -6.66
CA GLY A 229 -2.71 -6.87 -6.61
C GLY A 229 -3.54 -8.12 -6.31
N ALA A 230 -3.25 -9.23 -7.00
CA ALA A 230 -3.92 -10.51 -6.78
C ALA A 230 -3.70 -11.05 -5.36
N ALA A 231 -2.48 -10.98 -4.84
CA ALA A 231 -2.19 -11.35 -3.46
C ALA A 231 -2.95 -10.45 -2.46
N CYS A 232 -2.99 -9.14 -2.70
CA CYS A 232 -3.76 -8.21 -1.87
C CYS A 232 -5.25 -8.56 -1.87
N ALA A 233 -5.86 -8.80 -3.03
CA ALA A 233 -7.27 -9.18 -3.13
C ALA A 233 -7.56 -10.51 -2.41
N PHE A 234 -6.66 -11.48 -2.48
CA PHE A 234 -6.80 -12.72 -1.71
C PHE A 234 -6.81 -12.45 -0.20
N PHE A 235 -5.87 -11.66 0.34
CA PHE A 235 -5.88 -11.31 1.77
C PHE A 235 -7.07 -10.46 2.19
N CYS A 236 -7.79 -9.84 1.24
CA CYS A 236 -9.05 -9.15 1.48
C CYS A 236 -10.28 -10.05 1.32
N SER A 237 -10.10 -11.30 0.89
CA SER A 237 -11.19 -12.23 0.61
C SER A 237 -11.91 -12.75 1.85
N ALA A 238 -13.07 -13.36 1.64
CA ALA A 238 -13.78 -14.09 2.68
C ALA A 238 -13.02 -15.33 3.14
N GLN A 239 -12.18 -15.94 2.25
CA GLN A 239 -11.38 -17.12 2.56
C GLN A 239 -10.14 -16.82 3.42
N ALA A 240 -9.74 -15.55 3.56
CA ALA A 240 -8.59 -15.13 4.36
C ALA A 240 -9.00 -14.61 5.76
N GLY A 241 -10.05 -15.19 6.33
CA GLY A 241 -10.56 -14.90 7.66
C GLY A 241 -9.85 -15.67 8.77
#